data_3cb8e78b9722a24d3c281a9c7031476a
#
_entry.id   3cb8e78b9722a24d3c281a9c7031476a
#
_cell.length_a   1.000
_cell.length_b   1.000
_cell.length_c   1.000
_cell.angle_alpha   90.00
_cell.angle_beta   90.00
_cell.angle_gamma   90.00
#
_symmetry.space_group_name_H-M   'P 1'
#
loop_
_entity.id
_entity.type
_entity.pdbx_description
1 polymer ?
#
loop_
_entity_poly.entity_id
_entity_poly.type
_entity_poly.pdbx_seq_one_letter_code
_entity_poly.pdbx_strand_id
1 'polypeptide(L)'
;VQAKRDPDFMIIARTDARGVEGLEAAVQRAVAYAEAGADALFPEALESAEEFRTFAHEIQKRGVTVPLIANMTEFGKTPLLSVAEFERLGYRGVLFPVTALRTALQAIDRLLAELKLFGSQRDWLHHMMTRQELYDLLRYKDSHERWEGRTYEHSNE
;
A
#
# COMPACT_ATOMS: atom_id res chain seq x y z
N VAL A 1 -2.97 -17.72 12.74
CA VAL A 1 -3.35 -18.86 11.88
C VAL A 1 -4.43 -19.70 12.53
N GLN A 2 -4.21 -20.25 13.73
CA GLN A 2 -5.19 -21.16 14.40
C GLN A 2 -6.57 -20.53 14.65
N ALA A 3 -6.68 -19.21 14.79
CA ALA A 3 -7.94 -18.47 14.96
C ALA A 3 -8.63 -18.09 13.62
N LYS A 4 -8.01 -18.39 12.47
CA LYS A 4 -8.54 -18.10 11.15
C LYS A 4 -9.82 -18.91 10.92
N ARG A 5 -10.96 -18.24 10.74
CA ARG A 5 -12.27 -18.87 10.51
C ARG A 5 -12.66 -18.91 9.03
N ASP A 6 -12.21 -17.92 8.28
CA ASP A 6 -12.43 -17.78 6.86
C ASP A 6 -11.17 -18.26 6.12
N PRO A 7 -11.25 -19.29 5.26
CA PRO A 7 -10.10 -19.78 4.50
C PRO A 7 -9.52 -18.74 3.55
N ASP A 8 -10.33 -17.78 3.09
CA ASP A 8 -9.91 -16.72 2.17
C ASP A 8 -9.27 -15.52 2.89
N PHE A 9 -9.33 -15.47 4.23
CA PHE A 9 -8.66 -14.45 5.01
C PHE A 9 -7.14 -14.62 4.97
N MET A 10 -6.43 -13.69 4.32
CA MET A 10 -4.97 -13.75 4.15
C MET A 10 -4.24 -13.19 5.37
N ILE A 11 -3.26 -13.93 5.88
CA ILE A 11 -2.35 -13.51 6.94
C ILE A 11 -1.00 -13.13 6.32
N ILE A 12 -0.70 -11.83 6.32
CA ILE A 12 0.59 -11.29 5.88
C ILE A 12 1.45 -11.04 7.11
N ALA A 13 2.53 -11.81 7.26
CA ALA A 13 3.42 -11.69 8.42
C ALA A 13 4.55 -10.69 8.15
N ARG A 14 4.57 -9.61 8.92
CA ARG A 14 5.63 -8.59 8.87
C ARG A 14 6.73 -8.89 9.88
N THR A 15 7.99 -8.67 9.48
CA THR A 15 9.14 -8.65 10.37
C THR A 15 9.95 -7.37 10.19
N ASP A 16 10.25 -6.71 11.30
CA ASP A 16 11.13 -5.54 11.39
C ASP A 16 12.53 -5.89 11.89
N ALA A 17 12.84 -7.18 12.03
CA ALA A 17 14.08 -7.68 12.63
C ALA A 17 15.35 -7.20 11.90
N ARG A 18 15.27 -6.95 10.58
CA ARG A 18 16.43 -6.42 9.84
C ARG A 18 16.97 -5.11 10.45
N GLY A 19 16.08 -4.22 10.85
CA GLY A 19 16.46 -2.92 11.43
C GLY A 19 17.08 -3.00 12.83
N VAL A 20 16.85 -4.08 13.55
CA VAL A 20 17.23 -4.24 14.96
C VAL A 20 18.31 -5.32 15.15
N GLU A 21 18.16 -6.45 14.46
CA GLU A 21 18.95 -7.68 14.66
C GLU A 21 19.72 -8.09 13.40
N GLY A 22 19.51 -7.40 12.26
CA GLY A 22 20.16 -7.68 11.00
C GLY A 22 19.38 -8.60 10.06
N LEU A 23 19.92 -8.77 8.85
CA LEU A 23 19.24 -9.46 7.75
C LEU A 23 19.00 -10.95 8.05
N GLU A 24 19.97 -11.63 8.63
CA GLU A 24 19.86 -13.07 8.96
C GLU A 24 18.72 -13.32 9.95
N ALA A 25 18.57 -12.49 10.98
CA ALA A 25 17.47 -12.60 11.95
C ALA A 25 16.11 -12.37 11.27
N ALA A 26 16.03 -11.43 10.31
CA ALA A 26 14.81 -11.20 9.53
C ALA A 26 14.46 -12.43 8.68
N VAL A 27 15.43 -13.08 8.05
CA VAL A 27 15.25 -14.32 7.29
C VAL A 27 14.75 -15.44 8.20
N GLN A 28 15.37 -15.65 9.35
CA GLN A 28 14.98 -16.71 10.30
C GLN A 28 13.54 -16.52 10.80
N ARG A 29 13.14 -15.28 11.12
CA ARG A 29 11.77 -14.98 11.54
C ARG A 29 10.77 -15.20 10.40
N ALA A 30 11.10 -14.77 9.18
CA ALA A 30 10.24 -14.96 8.03
C ALA A 30 9.99 -16.45 7.75
N VAL A 31 11.03 -17.30 7.85
CA VAL A 31 10.88 -18.74 7.73
C VAL A 31 9.94 -19.29 8.82
N ALA A 32 10.15 -18.93 10.07
CA ALA A 32 9.30 -19.37 11.17
C ALA A 32 7.83 -18.91 11.00
N TYR A 33 7.60 -17.72 10.44
CA TYR A 33 6.25 -17.24 10.16
C TYR A 33 5.58 -18.01 9.02
N ALA A 34 6.32 -18.35 7.96
CA ALA A 34 5.82 -19.19 6.89
C ALA A 34 5.48 -20.60 7.39
N GLU A 35 6.35 -21.21 8.20
CA GLU A 35 6.12 -22.51 8.85
C GLU A 35 4.91 -22.49 9.78
N ALA A 36 4.65 -21.37 10.47
CA ALA A 36 3.47 -21.17 11.29
C ALA A 36 2.18 -20.95 10.45
N GLY A 37 2.29 -20.86 9.11
CA GLY A 37 1.16 -20.77 8.19
C GLY A 37 0.80 -19.33 7.76
N ALA A 38 1.75 -18.41 7.73
CA ALA A 38 1.55 -17.12 7.08
C ALA A 38 1.33 -17.32 5.57
N ASP A 39 0.36 -16.61 5.01
CA ASP A 39 0.00 -16.68 3.59
C ASP A 39 0.91 -15.80 2.72
N ALA A 40 1.58 -14.79 3.30
CA ALA A 40 2.58 -13.94 2.67
C ALA A 40 3.56 -13.39 3.71
N LEU A 41 4.74 -12.92 3.26
CA LEU A 41 5.76 -12.32 4.11
C LEU A 41 6.02 -10.87 3.71
N PHE A 42 6.22 -10.02 4.70
CA PHE A 42 6.49 -8.61 4.55
C PHE A 42 7.76 -8.22 5.33
N PRO A 43 8.95 -8.36 4.70
CA PRO A 43 10.19 -7.91 5.31
C PRO A 43 10.28 -6.39 5.29
N GLU A 44 10.49 -5.78 6.45
CA GLU A 44 10.65 -4.34 6.62
C GLU A 44 12.13 -3.96 6.79
N ALA A 45 12.44 -2.69 6.60
CA ALA A 45 13.74 -2.08 6.85
C ALA A 45 14.92 -2.61 6.01
N LEU A 46 14.66 -3.23 4.86
CA LEU A 46 15.70 -3.56 3.88
C LEU A 46 16.23 -2.27 3.24
N GLU A 47 17.55 -2.09 3.20
CA GLU A 47 18.18 -0.82 2.84
C GLU A 47 18.82 -0.80 1.44
N SER A 48 18.83 -1.93 0.72
CA SER A 48 19.42 -2.00 -0.63
C SER A 48 18.73 -3.06 -1.51
N ALA A 49 18.84 -2.89 -2.83
CA ALA A 49 18.39 -3.91 -3.79
C ALA A 49 19.06 -5.28 -3.55
N GLU A 50 20.31 -5.26 -3.09
CA GLU A 50 21.03 -6.49 -2.75
C GLU A 50 20.45 -7.19 -1.52
N GLU A 51 20.02 -6.46 -0.50
CA GLU A 51 19.34 -7.03 0.67
C GLU A 51 17.99 -7.65 0.29
N PHE A 52 17.21 -7.00 -0.60
CA PHE A 52 15.97 -7.58 -1.13
C PHE A 52 16.25 -8.89 -1.88
N ARG A 53 17.29 -8.93 -2.71
CA ARG A 53 17.70 -10.13 -3.42
C ARG A 53 18.14 -11.24 -2.47
N THR A 54 19.00 -10.92 -1.53
CA THR A 54 19.53 -11.87 -0.54
C THR A 54 18.41 -12.43 0.31
N PHE A 55 17.49 -11.58 0.80
CA PHE A 55 16.34 -12.03 1.59
C PHE A 55 15.48 -13.02 0.79
N ALA A 56 15.09 -12.67 -0.43
CA ALA A 56 14.27 -13.54 -1.29
C ALA A 56 14.96 -14.87 -1.59
N HIS A 57 16.25 -14.84 -1.91
CA HIS A 57 17.05 -16.04 -2.17
C HIS A 57 17.17 -16.94 -0.93
N GLU A 58 17.48 -16.38 0.24
CA GLU A 58 17.69 -17.15 1.45
C GLU A 58 16.41 -17.83 1.96
N ILE A 59 15.25 -17.18 1.86
CA ILE A 59 14.00 -17.85 2.23
C ILE A 59 13.60 -18.93 1.20
N GLN A 60 13.80 -18.69 -0.10
CA GLN A 60 13.56 -19.69 -1.11
C GLN A 60 14.46 -20.93 -0.92
N LYS A 61 15.74 -20.73 -0.63
CA LYS A 61 16.71 -21.79 -0.34
C LYS A 61 16.29 -22.66 0.87
N ARG A 62 15.55 -22.07 1.81
CA ARG A 62 14.98 -22.77 2.99
C ARG A 62 13.60 -23.37 2.74
N GLY A 63 13.16 -23.43 1.46
CA GLY A 63 11.91 -24.07 1.03
C GLY A 63 10.65 -23.22 1.20
N VAL A 64 10.77 -21.95 1.55
CA VAL A 64 9.62 -21.05 1.67
C VAL A 64 9.18 -20.57 0.29
N THR A 65 7.90 -20.77 -0.03
CA THR A 65 7.31 -20.46 -1.35
C THR A 65 6.21 -19.42 -1.29
N VAL A 66 5.84 -18.95 -0.09
CA VAL A 66 4.81 -17.92 0.04
C VAL A 66 5.26 -16.58 -0.57
N PRO A 67 4.34 -15.79 -1.13
CA PRO A 67 4.69 -14.55 -1.79
C PRO A 67 5.32 -13.52 -0.85
N LEU A 68 6.29 -12.77 -1.40
CA LEU A 68 6.94 -11.64 -0.74
C LEU A 68 6.28 -10.33 -1.13
N ILE A 69 6.05 -9.47 -0.16
CA ILE A 69 5.52 -8.12 -0.34
C ILE A 69 6.58 -7.12 0.11
N ALA A 70 6.90 -6.16 -0.76
CA ALA A 70 7.82 -5.07 -0.46
C ALA A 70 7.07 -3.80 -0.05
N ASN A 71 7.68 -3.04 0.85
CA ASN A 71 7.25 -1.69 1.19
C ASN A 71 8.13 -0.68 0.45
N MET A 72 7.54 0.14 -0.43
CA MET A 72 8.24 1.21 -1.13
C MET A 72 7.80 2.56 -0.60
N THR A 73 8.55 3.07 0.37
CA THR A 73 8.28 4.34 1.04
C THR A 73 9.34 5.36 0.67
N GLU A 74 8.91 6.56 0.31
CA GLU A 74 9.79 7.67 -0.04
C GLU A 74 10.51 8.22 1.18
N PHE A 75 11.68 8.80 0.96
CA PHE A 75 12.52 9.50 1.96
C PHE A 75 13.05 8.60 3.08
N GLY A 76 12.99 7.28 2.91
CA GLY A 76 13.63 6.32 3.81
C GLY A 76 15.06 5.98 3.39
N LYS A 77 15.61 4.93 3.98
CA LYS A 77 16.95 4.42 3.63
C LYS A 77 16.92 3.52 2.39
N THR A 78 15.78 2.91 2.11
CA THR A 78 15.58 2.04 0.95
C THR A 78 15.66 2.85 -0.33
N PRO A 79 16.46 2.44 -1.33
CA PRO A 79 16.47 3.08 -2.63
C PRO A 79 15.11 2.93 -3.32
N LEU A 80 14.74 3.91 -4.15
CA LEU A 80 13.48 3.83 -4.91
C LEU A 80 13.62 2.78 -6.02
N LEU A 81 12.96 1.66 -5.84
CA LEU A 81 12.87 0.58 -6.81
C LEU A 81 11.48 0.56 -7.45
N SER A 82 11.46 0.29 -8.75
CA SER A 82 10.22 0.11 -9.50
C SER A 82 9.59 -1.27 -9.25
N VAL A 83 8.31 -1.42 -9.58
CA VAL A 83 7.60 -2.71 -9.52
C VAL A 83 8.33 -3.78 -10.33
N ALA A 84 8.81 -3.45 -11.53
CA ALA A 84 9.55 -4.39 -12.39
C ALA A 84 10.89 -4.83 -11.77
N GLU A 85 11.56 -3.97 -10.99
CA GLU A 85 12.76 -4.35 -10.25
C GLU A 85 12.43 -5.29 -9.10
N PHE A 86 11.38 -5.03 -8.33
CA PHE A 86 10.91 -5.94 -7.28
C PHE A 86 10.49 -7.30 -7.83
N GLU A 87 9.79 -7.34 -8.96
CA GLU A 87 9.43 -8.60 -9.62
C GLU A 87 10.66 -9.44 -9.96
N ARG A 88 11.70 -8.82 -10.55
CA ARG A 88 12.99 -9.51 -10.83
C ARG A 88 13.71 -10.00 -9.58
N LEU A 89 13.49 -9.32 -8.44
CA LEU A 89 14.03 -9.72 -7.14
C LEU A 89 13.21 -10.83 -6.46
N GLY A 90 12.09 -11.25 -7.06
CA GLY A 90 11.25 -12.34 -6.55
C GLY A 90 10.07 -11.91 -5.69
N TYR A 91 9.78 -10.60 -5.60
CA TYR A 91 8.62 -10.08 -4.90
C TYR A 91 7.36 -10.15 -5.78
N ARG A 92 6.22 -10.37 -5.16
CA ARG A 92 4.91 -10.52 -5.83
C ARG A 92 3.95 -9.35 -5.58
N GLY A 93 4.25 -8.52 -4.60
CA GLY A 93 3.49 -7.32 -4.30
C GLY A 93 4.41 -6.20 -3.84
N VAL A 94 4.01 -4.96 -4.16
CA VAL A 94 4.70 -3.75 -3.71
C VAL A 94 3.64 -2.78 -3.16
N LEU A 95 3.85 -2.29 -1.95
CA LEU A 95 3.03 -1.24 -1.35
C LEU A 95 3.71 0.11 -1.51
N PHE A 96 2.92 1.10 -1.91
CA PHE A 96 3.26 2.53 -1.90
C PHE A 96 2.37 3.24 -0.87
N PRO A 97 2.60 3.06 0.43
CA PRO A 97 1.60 3.32 1.48
C PRO A 97 1.27 4.80 1.65
N VAL A 98 2.19 5.68 1.31
CA VAL A 98 2.03 7.13 1.55
C VAL A 98 2.25 8.00 0.31
N THR A 99 2.59 7.44 -0.83
CA THR A 99 2.86 8.17 -2.08
C THR A 99 1.70 9.07 -2.49
N ALA A 100 0.50 8.49 -2.58
CA ALA A 100 -0.70 9.23 -2.96
C ALA A 100 -1.04 10.31 -1.92
N LEU A 101 -0.97 9.98 -0.62
CA LEU A 101 -1.24 10.92 0.47
C LEU A 101 -0.26 12.11 0.43
N ARG A 102 1.04 11.85 0.34
CA ARG A 102 2.07 12.90 0.27
C ARG A 102 1.88 13.80 -0.94
N THR A 103 1.55 13.23 -2.10
CA THR A 103 1.28 13.98 -3.32
C THR A 103 0.05 14.86 -3.16
N ALA A 104 -1.04 14.32 -2.64
CA ALA A 104 -2.28 15.07 -2.42
C ALA A 104 -2.09 16.21 -1.41
N LEU A 105 -1.42 15.95 -0.28
CA LEU A 105 -1.17 16.97 0.74
C LEU A 105 -0.28 18.09 0.20
N GLN A 106 0.74 17.78 -0.59
CA GLN A 106 1.59 18.78 -1.21
C GLN A 106 0.80 19.68 -2.19
N ALA A 107 -0.11 19.09 -2.97
CA ALA A 107 -0.97 19.85 -3.89
C ALA A 107 -1.93 20.74 -3.12
N ILE A 108 -2.56 20.23 -2.06
CA ILE A 108 -3.47 20.98 -1.19
C ILE A 108 -2.76 22.14 -0.51
N ASP A 109 -1.58 21.90 0.06
CA ASP A 109 -0.78 22.94 0.74
C ASP A 109 -0.46 24.11 -0.20
N ARG A 110 -0.01 23.81 -1.41
CA ARG A 110 0.26 24.81 -2.44
C ARG A 110 -0.99 25.59 -2.84
N LEU A 111 -2.10 24.90 -3.06
CA LEU A 111 -3.38 25.55 -3.39
C LEU A 111 -3.82 26.51 -2.28
N LEU A 112 -3.74 26.09 -1.01
CA LEU A 112 -4.13 26.92 0.13
C LEU A 112 -3.22 28.15 0.29
N ALA A 113 -1.93 28.03 0.04
CA ALA A 113 -1.00 29.17 0.01
C ALA A 113 -1.37 30.18 -1.07
N GLU A 114 -1.68 29.73 -2.27
CA GLU A 114 -2.14 30.58 -3.39
C GLU A 114 -3.48 31.27 -3.09
N LEU A 115 -4.45 30.51 -2.57
CA LEU A 115 -5.75 31.06 -2.18
C LEU A 115 -5.62 32.14 -1.10
N LYS A 116 -4.73 31.93 -0.11
CA LYS A 116 -4.44 32.91 0.94
C LYS A 116 -3.80 34.18 0.37
N LEU A 117 -2.93 34.04 -0.62
CA LEU A 117 -2.19 35.17 -1.19
C LEU A 117 -3.02 35.96 -2.21
N PHE A 118 -3.75 35.29 -3.09
CA PHE A 118 -4.42 35.90 -4.24
C PHE A 118 -5.95 35.91 -4.14
N GLY A 119 -6.56 35.19 -3.19
CA GLY A 119 -8.01 35.08 -3.04
C GLY A 119 -8.72 34.41 -4.22
N SER A 120 -8.01 33.67 -5.05
CA SER A 120 -8.54 33.05 -6.28
C SER A 120 -7.84 31.75 -6.62
N GLN A 121 -8.61 30.78 -7.10
CA GLN A 121 -8.11 29.50 -7.60
C GLN A 121 -7.89 29.51 -9.12
N ARG A 122 -8.01 30.65 -9.79
CA ARG A 122 -8.02 30.77 -11.26
C ARG A 122 -6.83 30.07 -11.92
N ASP A 123 -5.64 30.26 -11.37
CA ASP A 123 -4.40 29.75 -11.95
C ASP A 123 -4.16 28.27 -11.65
N TRP A 124 -5.03 27.66 -10.82
CA TRP A 124 -4.98 26.25 -10.46
C TRP A 124 -5.92 25.36 -11.25
N LEU A 125 -6.79 25.91 -12.10
CA LEU A 125 -7.80 25.13 -12.83
C LEU A 125 -7.19 23.97 -13.64
N HIS A 126 -6.00 24.15 -14.19
CA HIS A 126 -5.30 23.13 -14.97
C HIS A 126 -4.68 22.00 -14.11
N HIS A 127 -4.65 22.16 -12.79
CA HIS A 127 -4.25 21.12 -11.82
C HIS A 127 -5.44 20.40 -11.20
N MET A 128 -6.66 20.80 -11.52
CA MET A 128 -7.88 20.22 -10.95
C MET A 128 -8.54 19.26 -11.92
N MET A 129 -9.18 18.23 -11.37
CA MET A 129 -10.15 17.47 -12.16
C MET A 129 -11.32 18.35 -12.53
N THR A 130 -11.81 18.19 -13.76
CA THR A 130 -13.10 18.76 -14.16
C THR A 130 -14.23 18.13 -13.35
N ARG A 131 -15.39 18.77 -13.34
CA ARG A 131 -16.58 18.22 -12.68
C ARG A 131 -16.93 16.83 -13.23
N GLN A 132 -16.80 16.64 -14.54
CA GLN A 132 -17.12 15.36 -15.16
C GLN A 132 -16.16 14.26 -14.72
N GLU A 133 -14.85 14.51 -14.76
CA GLU A 133 -13.83 13.56 -14.31
C GLU A 133 -14.03 13.15 -12.84
N LEU A 134 -14.38 14.11 -11.97
CA LEU A 134 -14.68 13.84 -10.58
C LEU A 134 -15.93 12.96 -10.41
N TYR A 135 -16.98 13.24 -11.17
CA TYR A 135 -18.24 12.46 -11.14
C TYR A 135 -18.01 11.04 -11.64
N ASP A 136 -17.22 10.87 -12.69
CA ASP A 136 -16.89 9.57 -13.25
C ASP A 136 -16.05 8.75 -12.25
N LEU A 137 -15.04 9.38 -11.61
CA LEU A 137 -14.23 8.75 -10.57
C LEU A 137 -15.07 8.28 -9.38
N LEU A 138 -16.01 9.10 -8.92
CA LEU A 138 -16.87 8.80 -7.78
C LEU A 138 -18.07 7.92 -8.15
N ARG A 139 -18.26 7.60 -9.43
CA ARG A 139 -19.47 6.91 -9.95
C ARG A 139 -20.75 7.59 -9.44
N TYR A 140 -20.78 8.92 -9.53
CA TYR A 140 -21.81 9.74 -8.89
C TYR A 140 -23.24 9.37 -9.35
N LYS A 141 -23.44 9.07 -10.65
CA LYS A 141 -24.75 8.65 -11.18
C LYS A 141 -25.22 7.32 -10.56
N ASP A 142 -24.33 6.33 -10.46
CA ASP A 142 -24.64 5.02 -9.88
C ASP A 142 -25.00 5.13 -8.38
N SER A 143 -24.43 6.10 -7.68
CA SER A 143 -24.72 6.34 -6.26
C SER A 143 -26.07 7.03 -6.06
N HIS A 144 -26.47 7.94 -6.95
CA HIS A 144 -27.78 8.61 -6.90
C HIS A 144 -28.92 7.63 -7.18
N GLU A 145 -28.81 6.79 -8.21
CA GLU A 145 -29.82 5.78 -8.54
C GLU A 145 -29.99 4.77 -7.38
N ARG A 146 -28.93 4.43 -6.66
CA ARG A 146 -29.02 3.58 -5.45
C ARG A 146 -29.72 4.26 -4.27
N TRP A 147 -29.66 5.60 -4.16
CA TRP A 147 -30.32 6.35 -3.10
C TRP A 147 -31.82 6.56 -3.42
N GLU A 148 -32.16 6.91 -4.64
CA GLU A 148 -33.54 7.10 -5.07
C GLU A 148 -34.38 5.80 -5.03
N GLY A 149 -33.73 4.63 -5.13
CA GLY A 149 -34.38 3.32 -4.98
C GLY A 149 -34.66 2.90 -3.53
N ARG A 150 -34.20 3.63 -2.51
CA ARG A 150 -34.54 3.42 -1.10
C ARG A 150 -35.65 4.40 -0.67
N THR A 151 -36.88 4.06 -0.98
CA THR A 151 -38.03 4.66 -0.29
C THR A 151 -37.93 4.30 1.18
N TYR A 152 -37.74 5.31 2.04
CA TYR A 152 -37.97 5.15 3.48
C TYR A 152 -39.47 4.87 3.65
N GLU A 153 -39.85 3.63 3.83
CA GLU A 153 -41.14 3.31 4.43
C GLU A 153 -41.09 3.85 5.87
N HIS A 154 -41.71 5.01 6.07
CA HIS A 154 -42.07 5.44 7.41
C HIS A 154 -43.07 4.44 7.95
N SER A 155 -42.61 3.47 8.74
CA SER A 155 -43.46 2.72 9.62
C SER A 155 -44.00 3.70 10.67
N ASN A 156 -45.21 4.18 10.46
CA ASN A 156 -46.05 4.73 11.51
C ASN A 156 -46.50 3.55 12.38
N GLU A 157 -45.90 3.41 13.56
CA GLU A 157 -46.53 2.85 14.75
C GLU A 157 -46.04 3.59 16.00
#